data_f5f852d39ff39e5b2f28ef3ebc71e3cc
#
_entry.id   f5f852d39ff39e5b2f28ef3ebc71e3cc
#
_cell.length_a   1.000
_cell.length_b   1.000
_cell.length_c   1.000
_cell.angle_alpha   90.00
_cell.angle_beta   90.00
_cell.angle_gamma   90.00
#
_symmetry.space_group_name_H-M   'P 1'
#
loop_
_entity.id
_entity.type
_entity.pdbx_description
1 polymer ?
#
loop_
_entity_poly.entity_id
_entity_poly.type
_entity_poly.pdbx_seq_one_letter_code
_entity_poly.pdbx_strand_id
1 'polypeptide(L)'
;MKRAIFIPLLFLVLGTPCAAQTCTSNCRTCQSSAYVKQSAASSKVKPADRKSATSVEVLYFHGKQRCKTCNAIESETRAVVHDELASEVKAGKVRFRVVDITTPEGKVLAAKYKVSWSSLFVVQHKGGKEKVNNLTQFAFANASNNAKGFRAALKSKVQKLLK
;
A
#
# COMPACT_ATOMS: atom_id res chain seq x y z
N MET A 1 7.72 -53.91 -2.95
CA MET A 1 6.70 -54.94 -2.60
C MET A 1 5.52 -54.24 -1.94
N LYS A 2 4.30 -54.42 -2.54
CA LYS A 2 2.98 -54.41 -1.90
C LYS A 2 2.54 -53.04 -1.26
N ARG A 3 1.34 -52.47 -1.39
CA ARG A 3 0.14 -52.83 -2.21
C ARG A 3 -0.74 -51.55 -2.25
N ALA A 4 -1.38 -51.33 -3.36
CA ALA A 4 -2.49 -50.43 -3.58
C ALA A 4 -3.70 -50.78 -2.71
N ILE A 5 -4.46 -49.76 -2.29
CA ILE A 5 -5.87 -49.92 -1.99
C ILE A 5 -6.63 -48.70 -2.59
N PHE A 6 -7.36 -49.01 -3.65
CA PHE A 6 -8.41 -48.22 -4.26
C PHE A 6 -9.69 -48.30 -3.42
N ILE A 7 -10.34 -47.20 -3.12
CA ILE A 7 -11.76 -47.19 -2.78
C ILE A 7 -12.42 -46.04 -3.54
N PRO A 8 -13.34 -46.31 -4.47
CA PRO A 8 -14.17 -45.31 -5.07
C PRO A 8 -15.44 -45.17 -4.23
N LEU A 9 -15.77 -43.95 -3.78
CA LEU A 9 -17.11 -43.68 -3.26
C LEU A 9 -17.83 -42.71 -4.21
N LEU A 10 -18.72 -43.30 -4.94
CA LEU A 10 -19.70 -42.73 -5.82
C LEU A 10 -20.79 -42.06 -4.98
N PHE A 11 -20.94 -40.74 -5.06
CA PHE A 11 -22.12 -40.05 -4.58
C PHE A 11 -22.84 -39.36 -5.74
N LEU A 12 -23.91 -40.01 -6.11
CA LEU A 12 -24.95 -39.56 -7.03
C LEU A 12 -25.94 -38.69 -6.21
N VAL A 13 -26.11 -37.41 -6.51
CA VAL A 13 -27.23 -36.61 -6.04
C VAL A 13 -27.71 -35.68 -7.14
N LEU A 14 -28.77 -36.13 -7.74
CA LEU A 14 -30.02 -35.56 -8.24
C LEU A 14 -30.04 -34.01 -8.42
N GLY A 15 -30.32 -33.68 -9.67
CA GLY A 15 -30.64 -32.33 -10.11
C GLY A 15 -31.98 -31.80 -9.60
N THR A 16 -32.03 -30.48 -9.48
CA THR A 16 -33.28 -29.74 -9.50
C THR A 16 -33.17 -28.63 -10.55
N PRO A 17 -34.05 -28.57 -11.54
CA PRO A 17 -34.13 -27.45 -12.46
C PRO A 17 -34.88 -26.30 -11.79
N CYS A 18 -34.24 -25.17 -11.61
CA CYS A 18 -34.93 -23.94 -11.24
C CYS A 18 -35.41 -23.24 -12.49
N ALA A 19 -36.71 -23.15 -12.59
CA ALA A 19 -37.48 -22.61 -13.70
C ALA A 19 -37.14 -21.15 -13.98
N ALA A 20 -37.03 -20.84 -15.27
CA ALA A 20 -37.00 -19.51 -15.81
C ALA A 20 -38.30 -18.75 -15.45
N GLN A 21 -38.16 -17.67 -14.67
CA GLN A 21 -39.24 -16.68 -14.54
C GLN A 21 -38.85 -15.41 -15.28
N THR A 22 -39.50 -15.23 -16.41
CA THR A 22 -39.59 -13.99 -17.17
C THR A 22 -40.24 -12.91 -16.31
N CYS A 23 -39.50 -11.92 -15.87
CA CYS A 23 -40.06 -10.69 -15.33
C CYS A 23 -40.33 -9.71 -16.44
N THR A 24 -41.59 -9.63 -16.85
CA THR A 24 -42.16 -8.55 -17.67
C THR A 24 -42.22 -7.26 -16.87
N SER A 25 -41.81 -6.19 -17.54
CA SER A 25 -41.96 -4.75 -17.31
C SER A 25 -43.00 -4.32 -16.27
N ASN A 26 -42.54 -3.54 -15.32
CA ASN A 26 -43.16 -2.49 -14.51
C ASN A 26 -42.92 -2.67 -13.03
N CYS A 27 -41.79 -2.25 -12.54
CA CYS A 27 -41.64 -1.93 -11.14
C CYS A 27 -40.82 -0.62 -10.98
N ARG A 28 -41.54 0.50 -11.10
CA ARG A 28 -41.12 1.76 -10.46
C ARG A 28 -41.26 1.51 -8.96
N THR A 29 -40.20 1.24 -8.29
CA THR A 29 -39.96 1.47 -6.88
C THR A 29 -38.99 0.39 -6.37
N CYS A 30 -37.72 0.49 -6.67
CA CYS A 30 -36.64 -0.10 -5.90
C CYS A 30 -35.58 0.96 -5.71
N GLN A 31 -35.95 2.03 -4.99
CA GLN A 31 -34.99 2.81 -4.23
C GLN A 31 -34.68 1.97 -2.98
N SER A 32 -33.56 1.33 -3.00
CA SER A 32 -32.81 0.97 -1.82
C SER A 32 -31.38 0.74 -2.24
N SER A 33 -30.70 1.84 -2.31
CA SER A 33 -29.28 1.98 -2.31
C SER A 33 -28.68 1.24 -1.10
N ALA A 34 -28.30 0.01 -1.29
CA ALA A 34 -27.29 -0.60 -0.45
C ALA A 34 -25.92 -0.24 -1.03
N TYR A 35 -25.56 1.04 -0.94
CA TYR A 35 -24.18 1.48 -0.99
C TYR A 35 -23.52 0.87 0.24
N VAL A 36 -22.89 -0.27 0.07
CA VAL A 36 -21.98 -0.83 1.06
C VAL A 36 -20.86 0.20 1.21
N LYS A 37 -20.99 1.07 2.21
CA LYS A 37 -19.88 1.78 2.78
C LYS A 37 -18.89 0.70 3.24
N GLN A 38 -17.91 0.38 2.40
CA GLN A 38 -16.66 -0.14 2.88
C GLN A 38 -16.05 0.99 3.73
N SER A 39 -16.44 0.97 4.99
CA SER A 39 -15.78 1.72 6.03
C SER A 39 -14.31 1.32 5.97
N ALA A 40 -13.49 2.26 5.52
CA ALA A 40 -12.06 2.24 5.76
C ALA A 40 -11.88 1.96 7.26
N ALA A 41 -11.55 0.73 7.59
CA ALA A 41 -11.07 0.38 8.91
C ALA A 41 -9.74 1.13 9.09
N SER A 42 -9.84 2.37 9.52
CA SER A 42 -8.77 3.09 10.16
C SER A 42 -8.45 2.29 11.43
N SER A 43 -7.57 1.31 11.28
CA SER A 43 -6.95 0.68 12.43
C SER A 43 -6.20 1.78 13.17
N LYS A 44 -6.85 2.32 14.21
CA LYS A 44 -6.21 3.10 15.27
C LYS A 44 -5.17 2.19 15.92
N VAL A 45 -3.99 2.10 15.31
CA VAL A 45 -2.81 1.55 15.97
C VAL A 45 -2.45 2.55 17.05
N LYS A 46 -2.77 2.16 18.28
CA LYS A 46 -2.47 2.84 19.53
C LYS A 46 -1.00 3.32 19.52
N PRO A 47 -0.71 4.61 19.78
CA PRO A 47 0.66 5.09 19.86
C PRO A 47 1.22 4.79 21.26
N ALA A 48 1.46 3.51 21.55
CA ALA A 48 2.11 3.10 22.77
C ALA A 48 3.43 2.40 22.41
N ASP A 49 4.51 2.85 23.00
CA ASP A 49 5.86 2.25 23.05
C ASP A 49 6.79 2.36 21.82
N ARG A 50 6.84 3.52 21.15
CA ARG A 50 7.83 3.73 20.09
C ARG A 50 9.06 4.55 20.48
N LYS A 51 9.31 4.78 21.75
CA LYS A 51 10.35 5.74 22.16
C LYS A 51 11.80 5.24 22.03
N SER A 52 12.04 3.95 21.83
CA SER A 52 13.40 3.37 21.73
C SER A 52 13.72 2.59 20.45
N ALA A 53 12.73 2.15 19.70
CA ALA A 53 12.95 1.35 18.49
C ALA A 53 13.25 2.23 17.27
N THR A 54 14.31 1.87 16.51
CA THR A 54 14.57 2.49 15.21
C THR A 54 13.47 2.11 14.23
N SER A 55 12.84 3.11 13.61
CA SER A 55 11.86 2.90 12.54
C SER A 55 12.12 3.82 11.37
N VAL A 56 11.66 3.41 10.18
CA VAL A 56 11.81 4.18 8.96
C VAL A 56 10.44 4.43 8.33
N GLU A 57 10.16 5.66 8.01
CA GLU A 57 8.97 6.05 7.27
C GLU A 57 9.35 6.50 5.86
N VAL A 58 8.76 5.87 4.85
CA VAL A 58 8.91 6.26 3.45
C VAL A 58 7.71 7.13 3.11
N LEU A 59 7.94 8.37 2.75
CA LEU A 59 6.92 9.37 2.44
C LEU A 59 6.99 9.73 0.96
N TYR A 60 5.90 9.48 0.24
CA TYR A 60 5.75 9.96 -1.12
C TYR A 60 4.69 11.05 -1.17
N PHE A 61 5.10 12.25 -1.51
CA PHE A 61 4.23 13.41 -1.68
C PHE A 61 3.83 13.56 -3.15
N HIS A 62 2.58 13.90 -3.42
CA HIS A 62 2.12 14.21 -4.77
C HIS A 62 1.05 15.32 -4.75
N GLY A 63 0.94 16.05 -5.86
CA GLY A 63 -0.15 16.97 -6.11
C GLY A 63 -1.32 16.31 -6.83
N LYS A 64 -2.32 17.12 -7.18
CA LYS A 64 -3.51 16.68 -7.92
C LYS A 64 -3.16 16.11 -9.30
N GLN A 65 -2.27 16.77 -10.01
CA GLN A 65 -1.79 16.30 -11.32
C GLN A 65 -0.57 15.40 -11.15
N ARG A 66 -0.60 14.26 -11.83
CA ARG A 66 0.44 13.23 -11.71
C ARG A 66 0.96 12.84 -13.08
N CYS A 67 2.23 13.08 -13.30
CA CYS A 67 2.94 12.67 -14.51
C CYS A 67 3.25 11.16 -14.50
N LYS A 68 3.64 10.61 -15.66
CA LYS A 68 4.04 9.19 -15.79
C LYS A 68 5.13 8.81 -14.76
N THR A 69 6.15 9.64 -14.60
CA THR A 69 7.23 9.41 -13.63
C THR A 69 6.74 9.49 -12.20
N CYS A 70 5.80 10.40 -11.89
CA CYS A 70 5.20 10.49 -10.57
C CYS A 70 4.48 9.18 -10.18
N ASN A 71 3.72 8.62 -11.13
CA ASN A 71 3.03 7.34 -10.92
C ASN A 71 4.04 6.18 -10.79
N ALA A 72 5.13 6.19 -11.58
CA ALA A 72 6.19 5.19 -11.47
C ALA A 72 6.87 5.23 -10.09
N ILE A 73 7.19 6.42 -9.56
CA ILE A 73 7.79 6.56 -8.23
C ILE A 73 6.90 5.91 -7.16
N GLU A 74 5.59 6.17 -7.19
CA GLU A 74 4.68 5.56 -6.23
C GLU A 74 4.61 4.05 -6.38
N SER A 75 4.37 3.54 -7.61
CA SER A 75 4.21 2.11 -7.86
C SER A 75 5.48 1.32 -7.50
N GLU A 76 6.66 1.82 -7.89
CA GLU A 76 7.93 1.17 -7.58
C GLU A 76 8.27 1.23 -6.09
N THR A 77 7.98 2.36 -5.41
CA THR A 77 8.14 2.46 -3.96
C THR A 77 7.21 1.50 -3.23
N ARG A 78 5.96 1.40 -3.68
CA ARG A 78 4.97 0.48 -3.12
C ARG A 78 5.43 -0.96 -3.26
N ALA A 79 5.93 -1.36 -4.42
CA ALA A 79 6.48 -2.70 -4.66
C ALA A 79 7.64 -3.01 -3.70
N VAL A 80 8.60 -2.09 -3.54
CA VAL A 80 9.72 -2.30 -2.59
C VAL A 80 9.21 -2.52 -1.18
N VAL A 81 8.29 -1.70 -0.71
CA VAL A 81 7.83 -1.75 0.68
C VAL A 81 6.95 -2.97 0.95
N HIS A 82 6.06 -3.33 0.02
CA HIS A 82 5.13 -4.44 0.22
C HIS A 82 5.73 -5.80 -0.11
N ASP A 83 6.61 -5.87 -1.11
CA ASP A 83 7.16 -7.15 -1.57
C ASP A 83 8.53 -7.44 -0.96
N GLU A 84 9.44 -6.44 -0.99
CA GLU A 84 10.83 -6.65 -0.62
C GLU A 84 11.14 -6.32 0.85
N LEU A 85 10.31 -5.51 1.51
CA LEU A 85 10.45 -5.11 2.93
C LEU A 85 9.23 -5.55 3.77
N ALA A 86 8.50 -6.57 3.30
CA ALA A 86 7.29 -7.07 3.95
C ALA A 86 7.52 -7.50 5.41
N SER A 87 8.68 -8.09 5.71
CA SER A 87 9.07 -8.50 7.07
C SER A 87 9.22 -7.30 8.01
N GLU A 88 9.87 -6.24 7.54
CA GLU A 88 10.10 -5.02 8.30
C GLU A 88 8.80 -4.22 8.49
N VAL A 89 7.91 -4.27 7.50
CA VAL A 89 6.56 -3.68 7.60
C VAL A 89 5.72 -4.42 8.63
N LYS A 90 5.70 -5.76 8.59
CA LYS A 90 5.00 -6.59 9.59
C LYS A 90 5.56 -6.38 11.01
N ALA A 91 6.86 -6.19 11.13
CA ALA A 91 7.52 -5.87 12.39
C ALA A 91 7.28 -4.42 12.86
N GLY A 92 6.55 -3.60 12.09
CA GLY A 92 6.28 -2.19 12.39
C GLY A 92 7.51 -1.28 12.28
N LYS A 93 8.63 -1.78 11.74
CA LYS A 93 9.88 -1.03 11.57
C LYS A 93 9.88 -0.14 10.34
N VAL A 94 9.10 -0.50 9.30
CA VAL A 94 8.95 0.27 8.06
C VAL A 94 7.49 0.63 7.84
N ARG A 95 7.25 1.88 7.45
CA ARG A 95 5.92 2.37 7.07
C ARG A 95 6.03 3.12 5.75
N PHE A 96 5.05 2.91 4.87
CA PHE A 96 4.90 3.69 3.64
C PHE A 96 3.64 4.54 3.72
N ARG A 97 3.76 5.82 3.37
CA ARG A 97 2.64 6.76 3.28
C ARG A 97 2.68 7.52 1.97
N VAL A 98 1.56 7.53 1.30
CA VAL A 98 1.30 8.42 0.15
C VAL A 98 0.56 9.64 0.67
N VAL A 99 1.04 10.83 0.36
CA VAL A 99 0.55 12.10 0.88
C VAL A 99 0.13 13.00 -0.27
N ASP A 100 -1.16 13.28 -0.35
CA ASP A 100 -1.69 14.29 -1.27
C ASP A 100 -1.52 15.68 -0.64
N ILE A 101 -0.62 16.49 -1.20
CA ILE A 101 -0.33 17.84 -0.69
C ILE A 101 -1.47 18.84 -0.92
N THR A 102 -2.55 18.46 -1.60
CA THR A 102 -3.71 19.33 -1.80
C THR A 102 -4.74 19.22 -0.68
N THR A 103 -4.68 18.14 0.11
CA THR A 103 -5.54 17.95 1.28
C THR A 103 -5.07 18.79 2.49
N PRO A 104 -5.95 19.11 3.43
CA PRO A 104 -5.56 19.82 4.65
C PRO A 104 -4.45 19.11 5.43
N GLU A 105 -4.57 17.80 5.63
CA GLU A 105 -3.59 16.97 6.35
C GLU A 105 -2.27 16.88 5.58
N GLY A 106 -2.36 16.74 4.25
CA GLY A 106 -1.19 16.70 3.38
C GLY A 106 -0.42 18.01 3.37
N LYS A 107 -1.10 19.15 3.41
CA LYS A 107 -0.47 20.48 3.52
C LYS A 107 0.32 20.64 4.82
N VAL A 108 -0.21 20.19 5.95
CA VAL A 108 0.51 20.22 7.22
C VAL A 108 1.80 19.41 7.16
N LEU A 109 1.73 18.21 6.59
CA LEU A 109 2.90 17.34 6.46
C LEU A 109 3.90 17.88 5.42
N ALA A 110 3.41 18.42 4.31
CA ALA A 110 4.23 19.07 3.30
C ALA A 110 4.99 20.28 3.85
N ALA A 111 4.32 21.11 4.67
CA ALA A 111 4.97 22.22 5.35
C ALA A 111 6.07 21.77 6.31
N LYS A 112 5.85 20.70 7.08
CA LYS A 112 6.86 20.10 7.97
C LYS A 112 8.14 19.74 7.23
N TYR A 113 8.02 19.14 6.04
CA TYR A 113 9.16 18.68 5.24
C TYR A 113 9.56 19.67 4.13
N LYS A 114 8.94 20.87 4.10
CA LYS A 114 9.18 21.93 3.08
C LYS A 114 9.00 21.41 1.66
N VAL A 115 7.91 20.69 1.44
CA VAL A 115 7.55 20.07 0.16
C VAL A 115 6.48 20.89 -0.53
N SER A 116 6.68 21.25 -1.80
CA SER A 116 5.73 21.98 -2.64
C SER A 116 5.30 21.23 -3.89
N TRP A 117 5.89 20.06 -4.16
CA TRP A 117 5.65 19.27 -5.37
C TRP A 117 5.91 17.78 -5.10
N SER A 118 5.73 16.92 -6.12
CA SER A 118 5.95 15.48 -5.97
C SER A 118 7.36 15.16 -5.48
N SER A 119 7.46 14.48 -4.35
CA SER A 119 8.74 14.27 -3.67
C SER A 119 8.78 12.95 -2.93
N LEU A 120 9.95 12.30 -2.88
CA LEU A 120 10.18 11.06 -2.16
C LEU A 120 11.18 11.28 -1.02
N PHE A 121 10.75 10.97 0.19
CA PHE A 121 11.58 11.07 1.40
C PHE A 121 11.66 9.73 2.11
N VAL A 122 12.81 9.48 2.74
CA VAL A 122 13.00 8.38 3.68
C VAL A 122 13.42 8.97 5.01
N VAL A 123 12.55 8.87 5.99
CA VAL A 123 12.70 9.44 7.33
C VAL A 123 13.01 8.33 8.33
N GLN A 124 14.16 8.42 8.98
CA GLN A 124 14.52 7.54 10.08
C GLN A 124 14.09 8.19 11.41
N HIS A 125 13.40 7.43 12.22
CA HIS A 125 13.09 7.78 13.61
C HIS A 125 13.95 6.92 14.55
N LYS A 126 14.82 7.54 15.33
CA LYS A 126 15.70 6.85 16.27
C LYS A 126 15.89 7.70 17.52
N GLY A 127 15.53 7.15 18.68
CA GLY A 127 15.72 7.86 19.96
C GLY A 127 15.01 9.22 20.04
N GLY A 128 13.83 9.35 19.46
CA GLY A 128 13.07 10.61 19.41
C GLY A 128 13.58 11.64 18.41
N LYS A 129 14.65 11.34 17.65
CA LYS A 129 15.20 12.20 16.60
C LYS A 129 14.74 11.72 15.23
N GLU A 130 14.51 12.67 14.32
CA GLU A 130 14.20 12.39 12.91
C GLU A 130 15.42 12.71 12.04
N LYS A 131 15.80 11.77 11.19
CA LYS A 131 16.79 12.01 10.13
C LYS A 131 16.10 11.89 8.77
N VAL A 132 15.99 13.01 8.09
CA VAL A 132 15.30 13.12 6.80
C VAL A 132 16.31 12.92 5.66
N ASN A 133 15.99 12.00 4.73
CA ASN A 133 16.75 11.78 3.51
C ASN A 133 15.84 12.07 2.33
N ASN A 134 16.18 13.11 1.56
CA ASN A 134 15.49 13.47 0.33
C ASN A 134 15.99 12.62 -0.83
N LEU A 135 15.15 11.79 -1.40
CA LEU A 135 15.47 10.95 -2.57
C LEU A 135 14.75 11.40 -3.84
N THR A 136 14.18 12.60 -3.86
CA THR A 136 13.35 13.09 -4.97
C THR A 136 14.09 13.07 -6.30
N GLN A 137 15.29 13.67 -6.38
CA GLN A 137 16.06 13.70 -7.63
C GLN A 137 16.41 12.29 -8.11
N PHE A 138 16.87 11.43 -7.20
CA PHE A 138 17.16 10.04 -7.50
C PHE A 138 15.91 9.30 -8.02
N ALA A 139 14.75 9.50 -7.40
CA ALA A 139 13.50 8.88 -7.80
C ALA A 139 13.06 9.31 -9.20
N PHE A 140 13.11 10.61 -9.50
CA PHE A 140 12.75 11.13 -10.82
C PHE A 140 13.68 10.65 -11.94
N ALA A 141 14.97 10.49 -11.66
CA ALA A 141 15.95 10.00 -12.63
C ALA A 141 15.78 8.50 -12.93
N ASN A 142 15.34 7.70 -11.95
CA ASN A 142 15.43 6.23 -12.04
C ASN A 142 14.11 5.50 -12.11
N ALA A 143 13.03 5.96 -11.46
CA ALA A 143 11.82 5.19 -11.29
C ALA A 143 11.16 4.75 -12.60
N SER A 144 11.20 5.58 -13.65
CA SER A 144 10.63 5.25 -14.96
C SER A 144 11.61 4.53 -15.90
N ASN A 145 12.90 4.81 -15.77
CA ASN A 145 13.89 4.38 -16.75
C ASN A 145 14.74 3.21 -16.27
N ASN A 146 14.87 3.06 -14.94
CA ASN A 146 15.67 2.01 -14.30
C ASN A 146 14.97 1.52 -13.02
N ALA A 147 13.76 0.99 -13.15
CA ALA A 147 12.94 0.54 -12.03
C ALA A 147 13.65 -0.48 -11.13
N LYS A 148 14.40 -1.42 -11.72
CA LYS A 148 15.19 -2.42 -10.97
C LYS A 148 16.27 -1.76 -10.10
N GLY A 149 17.03 -0.83 -10.67
CA GLY A 149 18.06 -0.08 -9.94
C GLY A 149 17.45 0.83 -8.87
N PHE A 150 16.30 1.45 -9.16
CA PHE A 150 15.56 2.24 -8.19
C PHE A 150 15.12 1.41 -6.98
N ARG A 151 14.51 0.23 -7.21
CA ARG A 151 14.06 -0.67 -6.14
C ARG A 151 15.25 -1.12 -5.27
N ALA A 152 16.33 -1.60 -5.88
CA ALA A 152 17.51 -2.07 -5.16
C ALA A 152 18.13 -0.97 -4.28
N ALA A 153 18.26 0.24 -4.81
CA ALA A 153 18.82 1.37 -4.08
C ALA A 153 17.91 1.84 -2.93
N LEU A 154 16.58 1.91 -3.15
CA LEU A 154 15.63 2.28 -2.12
C LEU A 154 15.62 1.27 -0.98
N LYS A 155 15.56 -0.03 -1.28
CA LYS A 155 15.66 -1.13 -0.32
C LYS A 155 16.93 -1.02 0.53
N SER A 156 18.09 -0.92 -0.15
CA SER A 156 19.39 -0.78 0.52
C SER A 156 19.43 0.44 1.45
N LYS A 157 18.87 1.58 1.00
CA LYS A 157 18.80 2.80 1.82
C LYS A 157 17.94 2.60 3.06
N VAL A 158 16.76 2.00 2.94
CA VAL A 158 15.86 1.72 4.07
C VAL A 158 16.53 0.76 5.06
N GLN A 159 17.13 -0.34 4.58
CA GLN A 159 17.81 -1.31 5.42
C GLN A 159 19.02 -0.71 6.16
N LYS A 160 19.77 0.19 5.50
CA LYS A 160 20.87 0.92 6.14
C LYS A 160 20.40 1.82 7.28
N LEU A 161 19.21 2.41 7.16
CA LEU A 161 18.65 3.29 8.19
C LEU A 161 17.98 2.53 9.35
N LEU A 162 17.71 1.24 9.18
CA LEU A 162 17.17 0.38 10.25
C LEU A 162 18.26 -0.15 11.21
N LYS A 163 19.51 -0.08 10.80
CA LYS A 163 20.68 -0.44 11.62
C LYS A 163 21.08 0.72 12.53
#